data_ddc68246199767bd6f6cfece1ff9397c
#
_entry.id   ddc68246199767bd6f6cfece1ff9397c
#
_cell.length_a   1.000
_cell.length_b   1.000
_cell.length_c   1.000
_cell.angle_alpha   90.00
_cell.angle_beta   90.00
_cell.angle_gamma   90.00
#
_symmetry.space_group_name_H-M   'P 1'
#
loop_
_entity.id
_entity.type
_entity.pdbx_description
1 polymer ?
#
loop_
_entity_poly.entity_id
_entity_poly.type
_entity_poly.pdbx_seq_one_letter_code
_entity_poly.pdbx_strand_id
1 'polypeptide(L)'
;MSSSFPGAVNSADLIRLALRSWPEVDDYLNDCKGIILPIGSTEQHGPTGAIGTDALTAEAVALEVGRRTGVLVTPTQAFGMAEHHLGFAGTMSLQPATLIAVIHDLVLSLACHGFERIFVINGHGGNIASAKAAFAQAYS
;
A
#
# COMPACT_ATOMS: atom_id res chain seq x y z
N MET A 1 9.22 25.86 32.89
CA MET A 1 9.60 24.48 32.62
C MET A 1 9.26 24.22 31.15
N SER A 2 10.27 24.26 30.30
CA SER A 2 10.15 24.07 28.85
C SER A 2 10.07 22.56 28.58
N SER A 3 8.89 22.06 28.16
CA SER A 3 8.74 20.70 27.66
C SER A 3 9.17 20.69 26.19
N SER A 4 10.45 20.38 25.97
CA SER A 4 10.93 20.01 24.65
C SER A 4 10.37 18.64 24.28
N PHE A 5 9.40 18.59 23.36
CA PHE A 5 9.04 17.36 22.69
C PHE A 5 10.25 16.85 21.90
N PRO A 6 10.72 15.62 22.12
CA PRO A 6 11.82 15.07 21.36
C PRO A 6 11.33 14.61 19.98
N GLY A 7 11.95 15.09 18.93
CA GLY A 7 11.89 14.48 17.62
C GLY A 7 11.28 15.38 16.56
N ALA A 8 12.15 16.05 15.79
CA ALA A 8 11.76 16.51 14.45
C ALA A 8 11.24 15.28 13.68
N VAL A 9 9.98 15.32 13.27
CA VAL A 9 9.36 14.29 12.40
C VAL A 9 10.25 14.20 11.15
N ASN A 10 10.82 13.02 10.91
CA ASN A 10 11.66 12.81 9.74
C ASN A 10 10.80 13.12 8.50
N SER A 11 11.33 13.89 7.56
CA SER A 11 10.61 14.23 6.32
C SER A 11 10.10 12.98 5.56
N ALA A 12 10.76 11.83 5.74
CA ALA A 12 10.32 10.54 5.22
C ALA A 12 9.03 10.02 5.87
N ASP A 13 8.72 10.43 7.10
CA ASP A 13 7.49 10.04 7.80
C ASP A 13 6.30 10.92 7.40
N LEU A 14 6.58 12.10 6.88
CA LEU A 14 5.55 13.06 6.48
C LEU A 14 4.67 12.58 5.32
N ILE A 15 5.12 11.62 4.52
CA ILE A 15 4.35 11.05 3.40
C ILE A 15 3.58 9.79 3.76
N ARG A 16 3.74 9.25 4.96
CA ARG A 16 3.03 8.05 5.40
C ARG A 16 1.62 8.39 5.88
N LEU A 17 0.59 7.95 5.16
CA LEU A 17 -0.81 8.13 5.58
C LEU A 17 -1.07 7.64 7.01
N ALA A 18 -0.46 6.50 7.38
CA ALA A 18 -0.62 5.89 8.71
C ALA A 18 -0.14 6.77 9.89
N LEU A 19 0.68 7.78 9.61
CA LEU A 19 1.20 8.71 10.62
C LEU A 19 0.50 10.08 10.57
N ARG A 20 -0.57 10.21 9.78
CA ARG A 20 -1.37 11.42 9.67
C ARG A 20 -2.64 11.33 10.49
N SER A 21 -3.04 12.46 11.05
CA SER A 21 -4.38 12.65 11.57
C SER A 21 -5.36 12.93 10.42
N TRP A 22 -6.65 12.68 10.65
CA TRP A 22 -7.65 12.93 9.60
C TRP A 22 -7.74 14.40 9.15
N PRO A 23 -7.55 15.44 10.02
CA PRO A 23 -7.51 16.82 9.54
C PRO A 23 -6.32 17.12 8.63
N GLU A 24 -5.14 16.51 8.89
CA GLU A 24 -3.97 16.65 8.01
C GLU A 24 -4.19 16.01 6.64
N VAL A 25 -4.99 14.94 6.58
CA VAL A 25 -5.38 14.33 5.29
C VAL A 25 -6.38 15.21 4.56
N ASP A 26 -7.31 15.82 5.27
CA ASP A 26 -8.29 16.76 4.70
C ASP A 26 -7.58 18.00 4.11
N ASP A 27 -6.62 18.56 4.85
CA ASP A 27 -5.77 19.65 4.36
C ASP A 27 -4.95 19.25 3.12
N TYR A 28 -4.35 18.06 3.13
CA TYR A 28 -3.62 17.54 1.97
C TYR A 28 -4.50 17.44 0.72
N LEU A 29 -5.75 17.03 0.88
CA LEU A 29 -6.70 16.89 -0.23
C LEU A 29 -7.11 18.22 -0.86
N ASN A 30 -6.85 19.39 -0.25
CA ASN A 30 -7.04 20.68 -0.88
C ASN A 30 -6.06 20.91 -2.02
N ASP A 31 -4.83 20.40 -1.88
CA ASP A 31 -3.72 20.64 -2.82
C ASP A 31 -3.42 19.45 -3.73
N CYS A 32 -3.63 18.21 -3.25
CA CYS A 32 -3.28 17.00 -3.98
C CYS A 32 -4.35 15.91 -3.84
N LYS A 33 -4.87 15.44 -4.97
CA LYS A 33 -5.85 14.35 -5.06
C LYS A 33 -5.23 12.98 -5.35
N GLY A 34 -3.91 12.86 -5.29
CA GLY A 34 -3.17 11.64 -5.55
C GLY A 34 -2.79 10.89 -4.28
N ILE A 35 -2.74 9.57 -4.35
CA ILE A 35 -2.21 8.70 -3.28
C ILE A 35 -1.57 7.46 -3.89
N ILE A 36 -0.56 6.91 -3.22
CA ILE A 36 0.12 5.68 -3.63
C ILE A 36 -0.33 4.53 -2.73
N LEU A 37 -0.76 3.43 -3.34
CA LEU A 37 -1.12 2.18 -2.66
C LEU A 37 -0.12 1.09 -3.04
N PRO A 38 0.86 0.77 -2.17
CA PRO A 38 1.73 -0.37 -2.38
C PRO A 38 1.00 -1.67 -2.06
N ILE A 39 1.12 -2.65 -2.96
CA ILE A 39 0.61 -4.01 -2.77
C ILE A 39 1.72 -5.03 -3.03
N GLY A 40 1.80 -6.08 -2.24
CA GLY A 40 2.81 -7.11 -2.36
C GLY A 40 2.28 -8.48 -1.99
N SER A 41 3.15 -9.33 -1.49
CA SER A 41 2.84 -10.66 -0.99
C SER A 41 3.78 -11.02 0.16
N THR A 42 3.35 -11.96 0.99
CA THR A 42 4.18 -12.62 1.99
C THR A 42 4.31 -14.08 1.58
N GLU A 43 5.41 -14.41 0.88
CA GLU A 43 5.60 -15.72 0.26
C GLU A 43 7.07 -16.14 0.21
N GLN A 44 7.31 -17.42 -0.01
CA GLN A 44 8.68 -17.92 -0.15
C GLN A 44 9.40 -17.29 -1.34
N HIS A 45 10.70 -17.01 -1.17
CA HIS A 45 11.63 -16.51 -2.18
C HIS A 45 12.92 -17.34 -2.23
N GLY A 46 12.75 -18.67 -2.21
CA GLY A 46 13.87 -19.59 -2.09
C GLY A 46 14.43 -19.68 -0.65
N PRO A 47 15.43 -20.55 -0.42
CA PRO A 47 15.91 -20.85 0.93
C PRO A 47 16.65 -19.69 1.61
N THR A 48 17.04 -18.68 0.87
CA THR A 48 17.81 -17.52 1.35
C THR A 48 17.08 -16.20 1.21
N GLY A 49 15.93 -16.18 0.54
CA GLY A 49 15.14 -14.98 0.32
C GLY A 49 14.17 -14.70 1.48
N ALA A 50 14.00 -13.42 1.83
CA ALA A 50 13.02 -13.02 2.83
C ALA A 50 11.59 -13.20 2.30
N ILE A 51 10.69 -13.77 3.11
CA ILE A 51 9.30 -14.06 2.70
C ILE A 51 8.47 -12.79 2.49
N GLY A 52 8.88 -11.66 3.01
CA GLY A 52 8.22 -10.36 2.82
C GLY A 52 8.76 -9.55 1.64
N THR A 53 9.62 -10.11 0.78
CA THR A 53 10.33 -9.37 -0.27
C THR A 53 9.41 -8.51 -1.12
N ASP A 54 8.30 -9.05 -1.60
CA ASP A 54 7.37 -8.35 -2.49
C ASP A 54 6.71 -7.14 -1.82
N ALA A 55 6.27 -7.30 -0.58
CA ALA A 55 5.67 -6.22 0.19
C ALA A 55 6.70 -5.14 0.56
N LEU A 56 7.89 -5.56 1.01
CA LEU A 56 8.97 -4.66 1.41
C LEU A 56 9.50 -3.85 0.22
N THR A 57 9.65 -4.46 -0.95
CA THR A 57 10.12 -3.75 -2.14
C THR A 57 9.06 -2.79 -2.68
N ALA A 58 7.78 -3.19 -2.72
CA ALA A 58 6.69 -2.30 -3.09
C ALA A 58 6.62 -1.09 -2.15
N GLU A 59 6.73 -1.30 -0.84
CA GLU A 59 6.76 -0.23 0.16
C GLU A 59 7.94 0.70 -0.04
N ALA A 60 9.15 0.16 -0.19
CA ALA A 60 10.36 0.96 -0.34
C ALA A 60 10.29 1.86 -1.58
N VAL A 61 9.80 1.33 -2.71
CA VAL A 61 9.60 2.11 -3.94
C VAL A 61 8.52 3.18 -3.73
N ALA A 62 7.38 2.80 -3.14
CA ALA A 62 6.28 3.74 -2.88
C ALA A 62 6.71 4.91 -2.00
N LEU A 63 7.43 4.63 -0.92
CA LEU A 63 7.94 5.65 0.00
C LEU A 63 8.96 6.58 -0.68
N GLU A 64 9.86 6.05 -1.50
CA GLU A 64 10.82 6.89 -2.22
C GLU A 64 10.13 7.76 -3.27
N VAL A 65 9.12 7.24 -3.98
CA VAL A 65 8.29 8.05 -4.89
C VAL A 65 7.55 9.14 -4.11
N GLY A 66 6.89 8.77 -3.01
CA GLY A 66 6.20 9.73 -2.14
C GLY A 66 7.12 10.83 -1.63
N ARG A 67 8.33 10.47 -1.16
CA ARG A 67 9.34 11.43 -0.70
C ARG A 67 9.76 12.43 -1.78
N ARG A 68 9.85 11.99 -3.04
CA ARG A 68 10.24 12.87 -4.16
C ARG A 68 9.11 13.74 -4.68
N THR A 69 7.87 13.30 -4.53
CA THR A 69 6.69 13.93 -5.14
C THR A 69 5.79 14.65 -4.16
N GLY A 70 5.93 14.38 -2.85
CA GLY A 70 5.01 14.85 -1.81
C GLY A 70 3.69 14.07 -1.76
N VAL A 71 3.54 13.02 -2.57
CA VAL A 71 2.31 12.21 -2.61
C VAL A 71 2.25 11.25 -1.42
N LEU A 72 1.12 11.23 -0.71
CA LEU A 72 0.90 10.33 0.43
C LEU A 72 0.94 8.86 0.00
N VAL A 73 1.44 8.03 0.90
CA VAL A 73 1.55 6.56 0.72
C VAL A 73 0.71 5.87 1.80
N THR A 74 -0.20 4.99 1.37
CA THR A 74 -0.99 4.17 2.30
C THR A 74 -0.13 3.13 3.02
N PRO A 75 -0.62 2.51 4.09
CA PRO A 75 -0.05 1.23 4.55
C PRO A 75 0.01 0.22 3.40
N THR A 76 1.03 -0.61 3.39
CA THR A 76 1.22 -1.64 2.36
C THR A 76 0.22 -2.77 2.54
N GLN A 77 -0.48 -3.18 1.46
CA GLN A 77 -1.21 -4.45 1.44
C GLN A 77 -0.20 -5.59 1.25
N ALA A 78 0.20 -6.21 2.36
CA ALA A 78 1.30 -7.17 2.40
C ALA A 78 0.89 -8.63 2.10
N PHE A 79 -0.40 -8.91 1.95
CA PHE A 79 -0.93 -10.25 1.67
C PHE A 79 -1.53 -10.28 0.27
N GLY A 80 -0.90 -11.06 -0.63
CA GLY A 80 -1.30 -11.21 -2.01
C GLY A 80 -1.86 -12.58 -2.33
N MET A 81 -2.05 -12.87 -3.61
CA MET A 81 -2.44 -14.17 -4.13
C MET A 81 -1.18 -15.00 -4.40
N ALA A 82 -0.83 -15.89 -3.47
CA ALA A 82 0.37 -16.72 -3.47
C ALA A 82 0.07 -18.21 -3.22
N GLU A 83 -1.11 -18.71 -3.62
CA GLU A 83 -1.55 -20.07 -3.35
C GLU A 83 -0.57 -21.15 -3.87
N HIS A 84 0.08 -20.87 -5.00
CA HIS A 84 1.10 -21.74 -5.59
C HIS A 84 2.38 -21.86 -4.74
N HIS A 85 2.53 -21.05 -3.71
CA HIS A 85 3.65 -21.09 -2.76
C HIS A 85 3.27 -21.63 -1.38
N LEU A 86 2.02 -22.08 -1.15
CA LEU A 86 1.55 -22.58 0.15
C LEU A 86 2.27 -23.85 0.63
N GLY A 87 2.98 -24.56 -0.23
CA GLY A 87 3.82 -25.69 0.17
C GLY A 87 5.06 -25.28 0.97
N PHE A 88 5.36 -23.99 1.11
CA PHE A 88 6.51 -23.47 1.83
C PHE A 88 6.08 -22.76 3.11
N ALA A 89 6.71 -23.10 4.23
CA ALA A 89 6.37 -22.53 5.54
C ALA A 89 6.49 -21.00 5.55
N GLY A 90 5.52 -20.35 6.17
CA GLY A 90 5.45 -18.89 6.30
C GLY A 90 4.79 -18.16 5.15
N THR A 91 4.47 -18.82 4.03
CA THR A 91 3.66 -18.23 2.97
C THR A 91 2.23 -17.97 3.47
N MET A 92 1.74 -16.76 3.26
CA MET A 92 0.39 -16.33 3.62
C MET A 92 -0.32 -15.83 2.35
N SER A 93 -1.34 -16.57 1.89
CA SER A 93 -2.05 -16.24 0.65
C SER A 93 -3.49 -15.86 0.91
N LEU A 94 -3.97 -14.87 0.18
CA LEU A 94 -5.40 -14.63 0.02
C LEU A 94 -5.93 -15.40 -1.19
N GLN A 95 -7.17 -15.86 -1.11
CA GLN A 95 -7.91 -16.34 -2.28
C GLN A 95 -8.08 -15.19 -3.29
N PRO A 96 -8.10 -15.46 -4.61
CA PRO A 96 -8.29 -14.41 -5.61
C PRO A 96 -9.51 -13.54 -5.35
N ALA A 97 -10.66 -14.12 -5.02
CA ALA A 97 -11.88 -13.37 -4.71
C ALA A 97 -11.72 -12.45 -3.49
N THR A 98 -11.01 -12.91 -2.46
CA THR A 98 -10.73 -12.09 -1.26
C THR A 98 -9.82 -10.92 -1.60
N LEU A 99 -8.75 -11.15 -2.37
CA LEU A 99 -7.84 -10.07 -2.77
C LEU A 99 -8.55 -9.03 -3.66
N ILE A 100 -9.43 -9.48 -4.58
CA ILE A 100 -10.26 -8.58 -5.39
C ILE A 100 -11.11 -7.70 -4.48
N ALA A 101 -11.81 -8.28 -3.51
CA ALA A 101 -12.65 -7.54 -2.58
C ALA A 101 -11.84 -6.53 -1.73
N VAL A 102 -10.67 -6.95 -1.20
CA VAL A 102 -9.79 -6.06 -0.42
C VAL A 102 -9.33 -4.87 -1.25
N ILE A 103 -8.81 -5.08 -2.46
CA ILE A 103 -8.34 -3.99 -3.31
C ILE A 103 -9.49 -3.07 -3.69
N HIS A 104 -10.63 -3.63 -4.07
CA HIS A 104 -11.85 -2.89 -4.40
C HIS A 104 -12.28 -1.97 -3.25
N ASP A 105 -12.39 -2.50 -2.04
CA ASP A 105 -12.84 -1.75 -0.87
C ASP A 105 -11.84 -0.65 -0.48
N LEU A 106 -10.52 -0.90 -0.59
CA LEU A 106 -9.49 0.11 -0.35
C LEU A 106 -9.60 1.25 -1.36
N VAL A 107 -9.78 0.94 -2.65
CA VAL A 107 -9.92 1.94 -3.72
C VAL A 107 -11.18 2.78 -3.51
N LEU A 108 -12.32 2.17 -3.23
CA LEU A 108 -13.56 2.89 -2.98
C LEU A 108 -13.50 3.75 -1.72
N SER A 109 -12.85 3.26 -0.66
CA SER A 109 -12.66 4.04 0.58
C SER A 109 -11.83 5.30 0.32
N LEU A 110 -10.75 5.19 -0.43
CA LEU A 110 -9.93 6.35 -0.81
C LEU A 110 -10.72 7.32 -1.70
N ALA A 111 -11.44 6.81 -2.70
CA ALA A 111 -12.25 7.62 -3.60
C ALA A 111 -13.37 8.37 -2.86
N CYS A 112 -14.01 7.74 -1.88
CA CYS A 112 -15.04 8.33 -1.03
C CYS A 112 -14.56 9.58 -0.27
N HIS A 113 -13.27 9.66 0.06
CA HIS A 113 -12.67 10.81 0.73
C HIS A 113 -12.12 11.88 -0.22
N GLY A 114 -12.21 11.68 -1.53
CA GLY A 114 -11.79 12.67 -2.52
C GLY A 114 -10.43 12.42 -3.15
N PHE A 115 -9.82 11.25 -2.95
CA PHE A 115 -8.67 10.83 -3.73
C PHE A 115 -9.15 10.43 -5.14
N GLU A 116 -8.70 11.16 -6.16
CA GLU A 116 -9.10 10.96 -7.56
C GLU A 116 -8.11 10.11 -8.36
N ARG A 117 -6.87 10.01 -7.89
CA ARG A 117 -5.77 9.29 -8.55
C ARG A 117 -5.08 8.36 -7.57
N ILE A 118 -5.35 7.08 -7.69
CA ILE A 118 -4.76 6.05 -6.85
C ILE A 118 -3.71 5.30 -7.66
N PHE A 119 -2.43 5.51 -7.33
CA PHE A 119 -1.29 4.87 -7.99
C PHE A 119 -0.95 3.57 -7.28
N VAL A 120 -1.19 2.44 -7.91
CA VAL A 120 -0.88 1.14 -7.32
C VAL A 120 0.52 0.70 -7.73
N ILE A 121 1.39 0.46 -6.73
CA ILE A 121 2.71 -0.14 -6.93
C ILE A 121 2.63 -1.60 -6.50
N ASN A 122 2.70 -2.51 -7.47
CA ASN A 122 2.60 -3.93 -7.23
C ASN A 122 3.97 -4.60 -7.25
N GLY A 123 4.36 -5.22 -6.13
CA GLY A 123 5.60 -5.98 -5.97
C GLY A 123 5.47 -7.47 -6.28
N HIS A 124 4.25 -7.99 -6.57
CA HIS A 124 4.00 -9.42 -6.71
C HIS A 124 3.22 -9.76 -8.00
N GLY A 125 3.82 -10.58 -8.86
CA GLY A 125 3.20 -10.98 -10.12
C GLY A 125 1.84 -11.69 -9.98
N GLY A 126 1.66 -12.48 -8.94
CA GLY A 126 0.42 -13.18 -8.65
C GLY A 126 -0.80 -12.28 -8.41
N ASN A 127 -0.59 -11.02 -8.04
CA ASN A 127 -1.67 -10.06 -7.81
C ASN A 127 -2.28 -9.48 -9.08
N ILE A 128 -1.60 -9.57 -10.24
CA ILE A 128 -1.95 -8.82 -11.45
C ILE A 128 -3.38 -9.07 -11.90
N ALA A 129 -3.81 -10.33 -11.97
CA ALA A 129 -5.16 -10.67 -12.42
C ALA A 129 -6.23 -10.16 -11.46
N SER A 130 -6.02 -10.36 -10.14
CA SER A 130 -6.94 -9.89 -9.09
C SER A 130 -7.03 -8.37 -9.04
N ALA A 131 -5.90 -7.66 -9.14
CA ALA A 131 -5.88 -6.21 -9.16
C ALA A 131 -6.63 -5.64 -10.38
N LYS A 132 -6.43 -6.20 -11.57
CA LYS A 132 -7.17 -5.80 -12.78
C LYS A 132 -8.68 -6.01 -12.62
N ALA A 133 -9.10 -7.14 -12.04
CA ALA A 133 -10.52 -7.41 -11.79
C ALA A 133 -11.11 -6.44 -10.76
N ALA A 134 -10.38 -6.13 -9.67
CA ALA A 134 -10.80 -5.15 -8.68
C ALA A 134 -10.98 -3.76 -9.27
N PHE A 135 -10.03 -3.31 -10.11
CA PHE A 135 -10.15 -2.01 -10.78
C PHE A 135 -11.34 -1.96 -11.75
N ALA A 136 -11.57 -3.04 -12.52
CA ALA A 136 -12.73 -3.10 -13.42
C ALA A 136 -14.05 -2.98 -12.63
N GLN A 137 -14.15 -3.57 -11.44
CA GLN A 137 -15.31 -3.44 -10.55
C GLN A 137 -15.45 -2.03 -9.94
N ALA A 138 -14.33 -1.40 -9.57
CA ALA A 138 -14.35 -0.08 -8.94
C ALA A 138 -14.73 1.06 -9.92
N TYR A 139 -14.52 0.85 -11.23
CA TYR A 139 -14.84 1.82 -12.28
C TYR A 139 -16.18 1.57 -12.98
N SER A 140 -16.94 0.55 -12.58
CA SER A 140 -18.26 0.22 -13.12
C SER A 140 -19.39 0.92 -12.35
#